data_c75090b000e0d8bd208168184c35ef7c
#
_entry.id   c75090b000e0d8bd208168184c35ef7c
#
_cell.length_a   1.000
_cell.length_b   1.000
_cell.length_c   1.000
_cell.angle_alpha   90.00
_cell.angle_beta   90.00
_cell.angle_gamma   90.00
#
_symmetry.space_group_name_H-M   'P 1'
#
loop_
_entity.id
_entity.type
_entity.pdbx_description
1 polymer ?
#
loop_
_entity_poly.entity_id
_entity_poly.type
_entity_poly.pdbx_seq_one_letter_code
_entity_poly.pdbx_strand_id
1 'polypeptide(L)'
;MRSLNVAVLVLATFAATLTGQTPPQQVLIKAGRLVDGRSQQVQTNVGILVEGERIKAVGPLAQVQGQAPTARVIDLSQMTVLPGLIDAHTHLLLQGDVTSQEYEDQLLKQSIPYRAILAARNARLSLEHGFTAIRDVETEGAMYADVDVKLAVNRGEIPGPRIFASTRAMAPTGMYPIGTPNWEIELPHGVQTVDGVDNARLAVREQVQHGADWIKYYSDRRYYFTPDSVLHSWVNFTDAEAKAIVDETHRLGRMAAAHAIGSDGIAAALRAGVNSIEHGDGLTDSLMDAMVKNNVYWVPTVTVGVHVMPRGGVWPALVALERRAFGRALRKGVKIVMGTDVGGFPWTEINQAKEFEYYVQYGMTPMQAIQSGTSVAAALLSQEQNLGAIAPGLFADIIAVGGDPTRDVTELQRVKFVMKGGAVYLSP
;
A
#
# COMPACT_ATOMS: atom_id res chain seq x y z
N MET A 1 8.43 84.47 9.41
CA MET A 1 8.86 83.35 10.27
C MET A 1 8.50 82.04 9.63
N ARG A 2 9.49 81.36 9.02
CA ARG A 2 9.33 80.06 8.39
C ARG A 2 9.98 79.03 9.30
N SER A 3 9.21 78.11 9.85
CA SER A 3 9.69 77.02 10.69
C SER A 3 10.23 75.89 9.80
N LEU A 4 11.52 75.52 10.02
CA LEU A 4 12.17 74.42 9.37
C LEU A 4 11.88 73.13 10.20
N ASN A 5 11.16 72.17 9.60
CA ASN A 5 11.02 70.86 10.19
C ASN A 5 12.21 69.96 9.75
N VAL A 6 13.02 69.58 10.72
CA VAL A 6 14.10 68.58 10.48
C VAL A 6 13.52 67.19 10.75
N ALA A 7 13.41 66.38 9.75
CA ALA A 7 13.06 64.97 9.86
C ALA A 7 14.33 64.17 10.19
N VAL A 8 14.40 63.56 11.35
CA VAL A 8 15.43 62.62 11.75
C VAL A 8 15.08 61.23 11.20
N LEU A 9 15.86 60.75 10.28
CA LEU A 9 15.75 59.39 9.72
C LEU A 9 16.50 58.43 10.64
N VAL A 10 15.77 57.61 11.42
CA VAL A 10 16.37 56.52 12.20
C VAL A 10 16.52 55.28 11.30
N LEU A 11 17.72 54.99 10.86
CA LEU A 11 18.05 53.70 10.22
C LEU A 11 18.11 52.59 11.29
N ALA A 12 17.08 51.78 11.37
CA ALA A 12 17.12 50.53 12.13
C ALA A 12 17.85 49.46 11.31
N THR A 13 19.08 49.13 11.66
CA THR A 13 19.80 47.98 11.11
C THR A 13 19.24 46.70 11.71
N PHE A 14 18.42 45.98 10.93
CA PHE A 14 18.04 44.60 11.23
C PHE A 14 19.25 43.69 11.03
N ALA A 15 19.94 43.31 12.10
CA ALA A 15 20.84 42.19 12.09
C ALA A 15 20.02 40.90 11.96
N ALA A 16 19.97 40.31 10.76
CA ALA A 16 19.46 38.98 10.56
C ALA A 16 20.41 37.99 11.27
N THR A 17 19.98 37.50 12.43
CA THR A 17 20.64 36.35 13.05
C THR A 17 20.39 35.15 12.15
N LEU A 18 21.38 34.74 11.38
CA LEU A 18 21.47 33.42 10.76
C LEU A 18 21.44 32.41 11.92
N THR A 19 20.25 31.88 12.21
CA THR A 19 20.10 30.70 13.06
C THR A 19 20.77 29.56 12.28
N GLY A 20 22.03 29.24 12.69
CA GLY A 20 22.75 28.09 12.17
C GLY A 20 21.88 26.84 12.35
N GLN A 21 21.39 26.26 11.26
CA GLN A 21 20.71 24.97 11.30
C GLN A 21 21.73 23.97 11.83
N THR A 22 21.39 23.33 12.96
CA THR A 22 22.18 22.19 13.45
C THR A 22 22.28 21.18 12.30
N PRO A 23 23.50 20.70 11.95
CA PRO A 23 23.63 19.70 10.89
C PRO A 23 22.70 18.53 11.16
N PRO A 24 22.02 17.99 10.15
CA PRO A 24 21.12 16.86 10.33
C PRO A 24 21.89 15.70 10.98
N GLN A 25 21.26 15.06 11.97
CA GLN A 25 21.87 13.96 12.71
C GLN A 25 22.24 12.83 11.74
N GLN A 26 23.50 12.42 11.75
CA GLN A 26 23.99 11.28 10.98
C GLN A 26 23.88 9.99 11.79
N VAL A 27 23.39 8.92 11.14
CA VAL A 27 23.30 7.57 11.69
C VAL A 27 24.02 6.60 10.76
N LEU A 28 24.94 5.81 11.30
CA LEU A 28 25.59 4.70 10.60
C LEU A 28 24.95 3.39 11.04
N ILE A 29 24.30 2.70 10.13
CA ILE A 29 23.81 1.32 10.33
C ILE A 29 24.89 0.36 9.84
N LYS A 30 25.31 -0.57 10.72
CA LYS A 30 26.21 -1.68 10.40
C LYS A 30 25.37 -2.91 10.09
N ALA A 31 25.29 -3.31 8.83
CA ALA A 31 24.52 -4.46 8.39
C ALA A 31 25.42 -5.70 8.22
N GLY A 32 25.06 -6.82 8.86
CA GLY A 32 25.74 -8.10 8.63
C GLY A 32 25.51 -8.61 7.22
N ARG A 33 24.25 -8.60 6.79
CA ARG A 33 23.79 -8.87 5.43
C ARG A 33 22.89 -7.73 4.96
N LEU A 34 22.90 -7.44 3.68
CA LEU A 34 22.03 -6.47 3.03
C LEU A 34 21.37 -7.09 1.81
N VAL A 35 20.03 -7.07 1.78
CA VAL A 35 19.19 -7.24 0.60
C VAL A 35 18.74 -5.85 0.18
N ASP A 36 19.23 -5.35 -0.93
CA ASP A 36 19.01 -3.94 -1.33
C ASP A 36 17.63 -3.66 -1.94
N GLY A 37 16.83 -4.70 -2.20
CA GLY A 37 15.50 -4.63 -2.80
C GLY A 37 15.48 -4.61 -4.33
N ARG A 38 16.62 -4.40 -5.01
CA ARG A 38 16.73 -4.31 -6.47
C ARG A 38 17.55 -5.45 -7.08
N SER A 39 18.69 -5.76 -6.48
CA SER A 39 19.59 -6.81 -6.99
C SER A 39 19.15 -8.20 -6.53
N GLN A 40 19.71 -9.23 -7.19
CA GLN A 40 19.54 -10.63 -6.78
C GLN A 40 20.63 -11.05 -5.77
N GLN A 41 21.54 -10.13 -5.42
CA GLN A 41 22.71 -10.45 -4.59
C GLN A 41 22.52 -9.99 -3.15
N VAL A 42 22.94 -10.83 -2.21
CA VAL A 42 23.05 -10.47 -0.80
C VAL A 42 24.48 -9.96 -0.55
N GLN A 43 24.60 -8.72 -0.12
CA GLN A 43 25.88 -8.13 0.25
C GLN A 43 26.16 -8.39 1.74
N THR A 44 27.44 -8.44 2.13
CA THR A 44 27.82 -8.68 3.53
C THR A 44 28.73 -7.56 4.04
N ASN A 45 28.68 -7.31 5.36
CA ASN A 45 29.52 -6.31 6.04
C ASN A 45 29.36 -4.91 5.41
N VAL A 46 28.12 -4.44 5.33
CA VAL A 46 27.73 -3.19 4.67
C VAL A 46 27.49 -2.09 5.69
N GLY A 47 27.98 -0.88 5.38
CA GLY A 47 27.61 0.35 6.07
C GLY A 47 26.49 1.07 5.29
N ILE A 48 25.49 1.56 6.01
CA ILE A 48 24.43 2.42 5.47
C ILE A 48 24.47 3.72 6.28
N LEU A 49 24.82 4.82 5.63
CA LEU A 49 24.84 6.14 6.25
C LEU A 49 23.50 6.85 5.96
N VAL A 50 22.82 7.23 7.03
CA VAL A 50 21.57 8.00 6.98
C VAL A 50 21.87 9.43 7.44
N GLU A 51 21.32 10.41 6.73
CA GLU A 51 21.39 11.83 7.08
C GLU A 51 20.00 12.45 6.99
N GLY A 52 19.44 12.84 8.13
CA GLY A 52 18.02 13.21 8.22
C GLY A 52 17.11 12.05 7.83
N GLU A 53 16.24 12.28 6.87
CA GLU A 53 15.27 11.27 6.41
C GLU A 53 15.78 10.35 5.30
N ARG A 54 17.01 10.59 4.77
CA ARG A 54 17.46 9.91 3.55
C ARG A 54 18.77 9.15 3.74
N ILE A 55 18.92 8.13 2.92
CA ILE A 55 20.16 7.37 2.80
C ILE A 55 21.17 8.24 2.04
N LYS A 56 22.33 8.50 2.65
CA LYS A 56 23.42 9.29 2.06
C LYS A 56 24.41 8.42 1.31
N ALA A 57 24.78 7.27 1.91
CA ALA A 57 25.75 6.35 1.32
C ALA A 57 25.45 4.90 1.71
N VAL A 58 25.80 3.97 0.82
CA VAL A 58 25.73 2.52 1.03
C VAL A 58 27.02 1.91 0.42
N GLY A 59 27.67 1.00 1.14
CA GLY A 59 28.88 0.35 0.63
C GLY A 59 29.63 -0.44 1.71
N PRO A 60 30.86 -0.87 1.44
CA PRO A 60 31.68 -1.58 2.42
C PRO A 60 31.76 -0.81 3.74
N LEU A 61 31.52 -1.49 4.87
CA LEU A 61 31.39 -0.86 6.19
C LEU A 61 32.53 0.09 6.52
N ALA A 62 33.78 -0.34 6.30
CA ALA A 62 34.96 0.48 6.63
C ALA A 62 35.00 1.80 5.82
N GLN A 63 34.57 1.76 4.55
CA GLN A 63 34.54 2.94 3.69
C GLN A 63 33.46 3.92 4.13
N VAL A 64 32.25 3.44 4.41
CA VAL A 64 31.12 4.30 4.80
C VAL A 64 31.35 4.86 6.21
N GLN A 65 31.90 4.07 7.14
CA GLN A 65 32.25 4.52 8.48
C GLN A 65 33.31 5.63 8.45
N GLY A 66 34.27 5.55 7.53
CA GLY A 66 35.29 6.58 7.35
C GLY A 66 34.74 7.93 6.88
N GLN A 67 33.59 7.95 6.20
CA GLN A 67 32.91 9.17 5.75
C GLN A 67 32.16 9.90 6.88
N ALA A 68 31.83 9.22 7.98
CA ALA A 68 31.06 9.78 9.09
C ALA A 68 31.55 9.22 10.44
N PRO A 69 32.76 9.55 10.88
CA PRO A 69 33.37 8.96 12.07
C PRO A 69 32.64 9.32 13.38
N THR A 70 31.83 10.38 13.37
CA THR A 70 31.03 10.85 14.53
C THR A 70 29.57 10.49 14.48
N ALA A 71 29.14 9.74 13.44
CA ALA A 71 27.73 9.30 13.31
C ALA A 71 27.34 8.39 14.48
N ARG A 72 26.09 8.52 14.93
CA ARG A 72 25.49 7.56 15.87
C ARG A 72 25.45 6.19 15.22
N VAL A 73 25.96 5.16 15.87
CA VAL A 73 25.99 3.80 15.33
C VAL A 73 24.75 3.01 15.77
N ILE A 74 24.12 2.34 14.81
CA ILE A 74 23.14 1.27 15.04
C ILE A 74 23.79 -0.03 14.55
N ASP A 75 24.05 -0.95 15.46
CA ASP A 75 24.73 -2.20 15.14
C ASP A 75 23.73 -3.32 14.84
N LEU A 76 23.58 -3.65 13.56
CA LEU A 76 22.79 -4.76 13.02
C LEU A 76 23.71 -5.81 12.34
N SER A 77 24.97 -5.93 12.80
CA SER A 77 25.98 -6.81 12.20
C SER A 77 25.65 -8.30 12.28
N GLN A 78 24.70 -8.68 13.13
CA GLN A 78 24.19 -10.06 13.23
C GLN A 78 22.86 -10.27 12.48
N MET A 79 22.37 -9.27 11.77
CA MET A 79 21.06 -9.27 11.13
C MET A 79 21.14 -9.14 9.61
N THR A 80 20.03 -9.46 8.95
CA THR A 80 19.81 -9.12 7.54
C THR A 80 18.96 -7.86 7.46
N VAL A 81 19.51 -6.84 6.82
CA VAL A 81 18.88 -5.53 6.61
C VAL A 81 18.23 -5.51 5.23
N LEU A 82 17.00 -4.95 5.15
CA LEU A 82 16.20 -4.84 3.93
C LEU A 82 15.55 -3.45 3.86
N PRO A 83 15.04 -3.04 2.67
CA PRO A 83 14.13 -1.91 2.59
C PRO A 83 12.89 -2.16 3.44
N GLY A 84 12.27 -1.09 3.93
CA GLY A 84 10.95 -1.17 4.51
C GLY A 84 9.96 -1.81 3.54
N LEU A 85 9.11 -2.69 4.05
CA LEU A 85 8.11 -3.41 3.26
C LEU A 85 6.97 -2.48 2.84
N ILE A 86 6.32 -2.82 1.73
CA ILE A 86 5.18 -2.11 1.17
C ILE A 86 4.03 -3.09 0.99
N ASP A 87 2.88 -2.81 1.59
CA ASP A 87 1.63 -3.52 1.35
C ASP A 87 0.73 -2.69 0.43
N ALA A 88 0.48 -3.19 -0.76
CA ALA A 88 -0.25 -2.45 -1.79
C ALA A 88 -1.78 -2.61 -1.74
N HIS A 89 -2.31 -3.32 -0.73
CA HIS A 89 -3.75 -3.53 -0.57
C HIS A 89 -4.12 -3.70 0.90
N THR A 90 -4.57 -2.63 1.54
CA THR A 90 -5.00 -2.64 2.94
C THR A 90 -6.31 -1.88 3.12
N HIS A 91 -6.98 -2.12 4.25
CA HIS A 91 -8.17 -1.42 4.73
C HIS A 91 -8.00 -1.02 6.19
N LEU A 92 -7.37 0.13 6.43
CA LEU A 92 -7.06 0.59 7.80
C LEU A 92 -8.30 0.73 8.69
N LEU A 93 -9.42 1.08 8.09
CA LEU A 93 -10.68 1.40 8.79
C LEU A 93 -11.61 0.18 8.92
N LEU A 94 -11.21 -1.00 8.43
CA LEU A 94 -11.92 -2.27 8.57
C LEU A 94 -11.21 -3.17 9.59
N GLN A 95 -11.97 -3.92 10.38
CA GLN A 95 -11.44 -4.70 11.51
C GLN A 95 -11.61 -6.22 11.35
N GLY A 96 -11.71 -6.70 10.14
CA GLY A 96 -12.09 -8.06 9.78
C GLY A 96 -13.59 -8.15 9.48
N ASP A 97 -13.91 -8.86 8.42
CA ASP A 97 -15.30 -9.09 7.98
C ASP A 97 -15.49 -10.53 7.54
N VAL A 98 -15.07 -11.47 8.39
CA VAL A 98 -15.17 -12.91 8.10
C VAL A 98 -16.62 -13.30 7.79
N THR A 99 -17.59 -12.57 8.31
CA THR A 99 -19.02 -12.75 7.98
C THR A 99 -19.63 -11.44 7.52
N SER A 100 -20.71 -11.53 6.70
CA SER A 100 -21.50 -10.35 6.33
C SER A 100 -22.04 -9.60 7.56
N GLN A 101 -22.35 -10.31 8.63
CA GLN A 101 -22.81 -9.72 9.88
C GLN A 101 -21.74 -8.86 10.56
N GLU A 102 -20.48 -9.32 10.56
CA GLU A 102 -19.37 -8.52 11.13
C GLU A 102 -19.12 -7.25 10.35
N TYR A 103 -19.23 -7.31 9.02
CA TYR A 103 -19.15 -6.14 8.16
C TYR A 103 -20.29 -5.14 8.44
N GLU A 104 -21.52 -5.62 8.46
CA GLU A 104 -22.70 -4.80 8.76
C GLU A 104 -22.63 -4.17 10.14
N ASP A 105 -22.14 -4.90 11.14
CA ASP A 105 -21.97 -4.41 12.51
C ASP A 105 -20.97 -3.23 12.58
N GLN A 106 -19.93 -3.26 11.77
CA GLN A 106 -18.99 -2.14 11.70
C GLN A 106 -19.64 -0.89 11.08
N LEU A 107 -20.41 -1.05 10.00
CA LEU A 107 -21.07 0.09 9.37
C LEU A 107 -22.24 0.64 10.20
N LEU A 108 -23.02 -0.22 10.85
CA LEU A 108 -24.26 0.17 11.53
C LEU A 108 -24.04 0.54 13.01
N LYS A 109 -22.99 0.01 13.66
CA LYS A 109 -22.80 0.13 15.11
C LYS A 109 -21.54 0.92 15.51
N GLN A 110 -20.61 1.16 14.57
CA GLN A 110 -19.36 1.88 14.86
C GLN A 110 -19.33 3.23 14.16
N SER A 111 -19.12 4.29 14.93
CA SER A 111 -18.97 5.63 14.37
C SER A 111 -17.64 5.79 13.62
N ILE A 112 -17.59 6.68 12.63
CA ILE A 112 -16.38 6.98 11.87
C ILE A 112 -15.21 7.43 12.78
N PRO A 113 -15.40 8.31 13.78
CA PRO A 113 -14.33 8.66 14.72
C PRO A 113 -13.77 7.46 15.50
N TYR A 114 -14.62 6.51 15.90
CA TYR A 114 -14.16 5.28 16.57
C TYR A 114 -13.33 4.42 15.62
N ARG A 115 -13.76 4.23 14.38
CA ARG A 115 -13.03 3.49 13.35
C ARG A 115 -11.69 4.16 13.01
N ALA A 116 -11.61 5.51 13.01
CA ALA A 116 -10.35 6.23 12.83
C ALA A 116 -9.35 5.99 13.98
N ILE A 117 -9.84 5.88 15.24
CA ILE A 117 -9.00 5.52 16.39
C ILE A 117 -8.44 4.10 16.22
N LEU A 118 -9.26 3.14 15.77
CA LEU A 118 -8.81 1.79 15.47
C LEU A 118 -7.81 1.77 14.31
N ALA A 119 -8.01 2.60 13.28
CA ALA A 119 -7.09 2.73 12.15
C ALA A 119 -5.71 3.27 12.58
N ALA A 120 -5.64 4.16 13.56
CA ALA A 120 -4.37 4.61 14.14
C ALA A 120 -3.60 3.45 14.82
N ARG A 121 -4.30 2.55 15.52
CA ARG A 121 -3.72 1.30 16.06
C ARG A 121 -3.22 0.40 14.94
N ASN A 122 -4.02 0.21 13.90
CA ASN A 122 -3.70 -0.65 12.76
C ASN A 122 -2.48 -0.13 11.98
N ALA A 123 -2.40 1.20 11.78
CA ALA A 123 -1.24 1.84 11.18
C ALA A 123 0.04 1.59 11.98
N ARG A 124 -0.04 1.69 13.32
CA ARG A 124 1.08 1.35 14.19
C ARG A 124 1.49 -0.12 14.07
N LEU A 125 0.53 -1.06 14.11
CA LEU A 125 0.80 -2.49 13.94
C LEU A 125 1.48 -2.79 12.60
N SER A 126 0.99 -2.19 11.51
CA SER A 126 1.61 -2.34 10.19
C SER A 126 3.08 -1.89 10.20
N LEU A 127 3.38 -0.74 10.82
CA LEU A 127 4.74 -0.24 10.95
C LEU A 127 5.61 -1.19 11.80
N GLU A 128 5.10 -1.70 12.91
CA GLU A 128 5.79 -2.65 13.78
C GLU A 128 6.06 -4.00 13.08
N HIS A 129 5.20 -4.40 12.13
CA HIS A 129 5.42 -5.55 11.25
C HIS A 129 6.45 -5.28 10.14
N GLY A 130 7.01 -4.06 10.05
CA GLY A 130 8.03 -3.69 9.07
C GLY A 130 7.50 -3.07 7.79
N PHE A 131 6.19 -2.83 7.68
CA PHE A 131 5.61 -2.11 6.54
C PHE A 131 5.75 -0.62 6.76
N THR A 132 6.68 0.00 6.03
CA THR A 132 6.94 1.44 6.12
C THR A 132 6.09 2.27 5.15
N ALA A 133 5.44 1.60 4.19
CA ALA A 133 4.44 2.19 3.30
C ALA A 133 3.28 1.20 3.07
N ILE A 134 2.07 1.74 2.88
CA ILE A 134 0.87 0.99 2.52
C ILE A 134 0.05 1.76 1.49
N ARG A 135 -0.72 1.05 0.66
CA ARG A 135 -1.82 1.62 -0.11
C ARG A 135 -3.13 1.17 0.52
N ASP A 136 -3.86 2.13 1.09
CA ASP A 136 -5.18 1.91 1.68
C ASP A 136 -6.23 2.11 0.59
N VAL A 137 -6.84 1.00 0.13
CA VAL A 137 -7.60 1.00 -1.12
C VAL A 137 -9.09 1.25 -0.93
N GLU A 138 -9.57 1.32 0.32
CA GLU A 138 -10.96 1.67 0.63
C GLU A 138 -11.15 1.94 2.11
N THR A 139 -12.04 2.89 2.43
CA THR A 139 -12.42 3.20 3.82
C THR A 139 -13.58 2.37 4.35
N GLU A 140 -14.23 1.57 3.49
CA GLU A 140 -15.38 0.75 3.83
C GLU A 140 -16.47 1.54 4.60
N GLY A 141 -16.91 2.65 3.97
CA GLY A 141 -17.95 3.52 4.51
C GLY A 141 -17.49 4.54 5.56
N ALA A 142 -16.19 4.62 5.88
CA ALA A 142 -15.68 5.64 6.80
C ALA A 142 -15.27 6.96 6.08
N MET A 143 -15.87 7.25 4.96
CA MET A 143 -15.72 8.47 4.17
C MET A 143 -14.25 8.74 3.79
N TYR A 144 -13.63 9.78 4.31
CA TYR A 144 -12.25 10.20 4.01
C TYR A 144 -11.31 10.05 5.22
N ALA A 145 -11.65 9.18 6.17
CA ALA A 145 -10.90 9.05 7.42
C ALA A 145 -9.51 8.41 7.24
N ASP A 146 -9.25 7.71 6.14
CA ASP A 146 -7.90 7.26 5.74
C ASP A 146 -6.97 8.45 5.48
N VAL A 147 -7.48 9.54 4.88
CA VAL A 147 -6.72 10.78 4.66
C VAL A 147 -6.43 11.48 6.00
N ASP A 148 -7.36 11.44 6.96
CA ASP A 148 -7.13 12.00 8.29
C ASP A 148 -6.03 11.22 9.03
N VAL A 149 -6.06 9.87 8.97
CA VAL A 149 -5.00 9.02 9.52
C VAL A 149 -3.66 9.28 8.83
N LYS A 150 -3.64 9.38 7.50
CA LYS A 150 -2.45 9.77 6.72
C LYS A 150 -1.88 11.11 7.18
N LEU A 151 -2.74 12.10 7.40
CA LEU A 151 -2.33 13.42 7.86
C LEU A 151 -1.68 13.36 9.25
N ALA A 152 -2.30 12.64 10.19
CA ALA A 152 -1.78 12.46 11.55
C ALA A 152 -0.42 11.73 11.55
N VAL A 153 -0.25 10.69 10.71
CA VAL A 153 1.05 10.01 10.53
C VAL A 153 2.09 10.94 9.93
N ASN A 154 1.75 11.73 8.92
CA ASN A 154 2.69 12.64 8.25
C ASN A 154 3.13 13.79 9.15
N ARG A 155 2.29 14.20 10.11
CA ARG A 155 2.62 15.21 11.14
C ARG A 155 3.37 14.62 12.34
N GLY A 156 3.52 13.29 12.40
CA GLY A 156 4.15 12.63 13.54
C GLY A 156 3.28 12.60 14.80
N GLU A 157 1.99 12.87 14.69
CA GLU A 157 1.03 12.83 15.80
C GLU A 157 0.75 11.39 16.24
N ILE A 158 0.79 10.45 15.28
CA ILE A 158 0.68 9.01 15.53
C ILE A 158 1.76 8.24 14.74
N PRO A 159 2.28 7.10 15.24
CA PRO A 159 3.16 6.22 14.48
C PRO A 159 2.36 5.48 13.41
N GLY A 160 2.96 5.30 12.24
CA GLY A 160 2.36 4.55 11.13
C GLY A 160 3.23 4.59 9.87
N PRO A 161 2.90 3.79 8.84
CA PRO A 161 3.56 3.79 7.55
C PRO A 161 3.26 5.06 6.75
N ARG A 162 3.91 5.24 5.60
CA ARG A 162 3.45 6.19 4.57
C ARG A 162 2.17 5.64 3.96
N ILE A 163 1.09 6.40 3.99
CA ILE A 163 -0.22 5.96 3.53
C ILE A 163 -0.53 6.58 2.16
N PHE A 164 -0.81 5.72 1.16
CA PHE A 164 -1.36 6.11 -0.13
C PHE A 164 -2.86 5.80 -0.13
N ALA A 165 -3.66 6.82 0.14
CA ALA A 165 -5.09 6.70 0.38
C ALA A 165 -5.90 6.64 -0.91
N SER A 166 -6.90 5.75 -0.98
CA SER A 166 -7.88 5.70 -2.08
C SER A 166 -9.27 6.19 -1.68
N THR A 167 -9.45 6.53 -0.41
CA THR A 167 -10.71 7.01 0.14
C THR A 167 -11.87 6.03 -0.04
N ARG A 168 -12.90 6.40 -0.79
CA ARG A 168 -14.13 5.61 -0.96
C ARG A 168 -14.05 4.83 -2.27
N ALA A 169 -14.15 3.50 -2.22
CA ALA A 169 -14.32 2.76 -3.47
C ALA A 169 -15.68 3.07 -4.11
N MET A 170 -15.74 2.99 -5.43
CA MET A 170 -16.97 3.26 -6.19
C MET A 170 -17.64 1.97 -6.66
N ALA A 171 -18.95 1.90 -6.53
CA ALA A 171 -19.80 0.87 -7.14
C ALA A 171 -21.13 1.49 -7.58
N PRO A 172 -21.82 0.94 -8.61
CA PRO A 172 -23.14 1.43 -9.00
C PRO A 172 -24.23 0.97 -8.03
N THR A 173 -25.41 1.59 -8.12
CA THR A 173 -26.58 1.26 -7.31
C THR A 173 -26.84 -0.25 -7.28
N GLY A 174 -27.01 -0.78 -6.07
CA GLY A 174 -27.37 -2.19 -5.82
C GLY A 174 -26.24 -3.21 -5.96
N MET A 175 -25.01 -2.78 -6.28
CA MET A 175 -23.86 -3.69 -6.47
C MET A 175 -23.00 -3.88 -5.22
N TYR A 176 -23.24 -3.12 -4.17
CA TYR A 176 -22.59 -3.27 -2.86
C TYR A 176 -23.61 -3.11 -1.72
N PRO A 177 -24.66 -3.95 -1.65
CA PRO A 177 -25.71 -3.81 -0.65
C PRO A 177 -25.23 -4.29 0.72
N ILE A 178 -25.75 -3.64 1.77
CA ILE A 178 -25.75 -4.14 3.14
C ILE A 178 -27.10 -4.88 3.32
N GLY A 179 -27.06 -6.17 3.63
CA GLY A 179 -28.23 -7.00 3.92
C GLY A 179 -29.41 -6.83 2.96
N THR A 180 -30.61 -7.13 3.43
CA THR A 180 -31.90 -6.82 2.78
C THR A 180 -32.70 -5.90 3.69
N PRO A 181 -32.39 -4.61 3.75
CA PRO A 181 -33.11 -3.68 4.60
C PRO A 181 -34.55 -3.47 4.11
N ASN A 182 -35.41 -3.05 5.03
CA ASN A 182 -36.63 -2.40 4.63
C ASN A 182 -36.28 -1.20 3.74
N TRP A 183 -36.81 -1.11 2.52
CA TRP A 183 -36.51 -0.07 1.52
C TRP A 183 -36.84 1.36 2.00
N GLU A 184 -37.63 1.50 3.08
CA GLU A 184 -37.94 2.78 3.74
C GLU A 184 -36.78 3.29 4.63
N ILE A 185 -35.78 2.46 4.90
CA ILE A 185 -34.65 2.80 5.79
C ILE A 185 -33.42 3.07 4.93
N GLU A 186 -32.88 4.26 5.04
CA GLU A 186 -31.59 4.61 4.44
C GLU A 186 -30.44 4.09 5.34
N LEU A 187 -29.62 3.23 4.79
CA LEU A 187 -28.46 2.64 5.48
C LEU A 187 -27.16 3.25 4.99
N PRO A 188 -26.11 3.28 5.85
CA PRO A 188 -24.75 3.62 5.41
C PRO A 188 -24.28 2.66 4.32
N HIS A 189 -23.60 3.19 3.30
CA HIS A 189 -22.98 2.38 2.27
C HIS A 189 -21.47 2.24 2.52
N GLY A 190 -20.93 1.03 2.31
CA GLY A 190 -19.48 0.79 2.34
C GLY A 190 -18.74 1.57 1.25
N VAL A 191 -19.40 1.77 0.11
CA VAL A 191 -18.86 2.41 -1.10
C VAL A 191 -19.49 3.79 -1.35
N GLN A 192 -18.90 4.54 -2.28
CA GLN A 192 -19.57 5.65 -2.95
C GLN A 192 -20.42 5.11 -4.10
N THR A 193 -21.73 5.24 -3.99
CA THR A 193 -22.63 4.85 -5.08
C THR A 193 -22.53 5.84 -6.23
N VAL A 194 -22.28 5.34 -7.44
CA VAL A 194 -22.02 6.15 -8.63
C VAL A 194 -22.74 5.54 -9.84
N ASP A 195 -23.65 6.28 -10.45
CA ASP A 195 -24.35 5.89 -11.65
C ASP A 195 -24.19 6.97 -12.74
N GLY A 196 -23.85 6.56 -13.94
CA GLY A 196 -23.68 7.41 -15.11
C GLY A 196 -22.30 8.11 -15.19
N VAL A 197 -21.93 8.46 -16.41
CA VAL A 197 -20.60 8.97 -16.77
C VAL A 197 -20.26 10.29 -16.06
N ASP A 198 -21.22 11.21 -15.93
CA ASP A 198 -20.96 12.52 -15.33
C ASP A 198 -20.78 12.42 -13.82
N ASN A 199 -21.56 11.57 -13.14
CA ASN A 199 -21.40 11.29 -11.72
C ASN A 199 -20.08 10.54 -11.45
N ALA A 200 -19.65 9.66 -12.33
CA ALA A 200 -18.35 8.98 -12.25
C ALA A 200 -17.19 10.00 -12.22
N ARG A 201 -17.21 10.98 -13.14
CA ARG A 201 -16.21 12.06 -13.15
C ARG A 201 -16.30 12.94 -11.91
N LEU A 202 -17.53 13.27 -11.47
CA LEU A 202 -17.74 14.07 -10.27
C LEU A 202 -17.16 13.39 -9.03
N ALA A 203 -17.43 12.09 -8.85
CA ALA A 203 -16.93 11.29 -7.73
C ALA A 203 -15.38 11.25 -7.69
N VAL A 204 -14.73 11.04 -8.84
CA VAL A 204 -13.26 11.09 -8.92
C VAL A 204 -12.72 12.46 -8.49
N ARG A 205 -13.33 13.56 -8.96
CA ARG A 205 -12.92 14.93 -8.59
C ARG A 205 -13.09 15.19 -7.09
N GLU A 206 -14.21 14.75 -6.53
CA GLU A 206 -14.51 14.85 -5.09
C GLU A 206 -13.45 14.11 -4.27
N GLN A 207 -13.17 12.85 -4.60
CA GLN A 207 -12.18 12.05 -3.87
C GLN A 207 -10.79 12.66 -3.95
N VAL A 208 -10.37 13.13 -5.13
CA VAL A 208 -9.07 13.83 -5.31
C VAL A 208 -9.04 15.14 -4.53
N GLN A 209 -10.13 15.90 -4.49
CA GLN A 209 -10.24 17.12 -3.68
C GLN A 209 -10.06 16.81 -2.19
N HIS A 210 -10.57 15.68 -1.71
CA HIS A 210 -10.42 15.22 -0.33
C HIS A 210 -9.09 14.52 -0.03
N GLY A 211 -8.16 14.42 -0.98
CA GLY A 211 -6.80 13.97 -0.75
C GLY A 211 -6.50 12.54 -1.18
N ALA A 212 -7.34 11.94 -2.03
CA ALA A 212 -7.05 10.64 -2.61
C ALA A 212 -5.75 10.65 -3.45
N ASP A 213 -4.87 9.68 -3.23
CA ASP A 213 -3.68 9.41 -4.05
C ASP A 213 -4.02 8.46 -5.19
N TRP A 214 -4.97 7.56 -4.96
CA TRP A 214 -5.46 6.54 -5.86
C TRP A 214 -6.99 6.61 -5.94
N ILE A 215 -7.54 6.01 -7.00
CA ILE A 215 -8.98 5.80 -7.13
C ILE A 215 -9.24 4.31 -7.21
N LYS A 216 -10.16 3.81 -6.38
CA LYS A 216 -10.61 2.41 -6.36
C LYS A 216 -12.04 2.30 -6.84
N TYR A 217 -12.35 1.26 -7.63
CA TYR A 217 -13.71 0.89 -7.97
C TYR A 217 -13.89 -0.61 -8.05
N TYR A 218 -15.13 -1.07 -7.94
CA TYR A 218 -15.51 -2.46 -8.11
C TYR A 218 -15.93 -2.71 -9.56
N SER A 219 -15.09 -3.41 -10.33
CA SER A 219 -15.39 -3.79 -11.70
C SER A 219 -16.44 -4.92 -11.75
N ASP A 220 -16.42 -5.78 -10.74
CA ASP A 220 -17.41 -6.87 -10.57
C ASP A 220 -17.67 -7.17 -9.09
N ARG A 221 -18.71 -7.94 -8.78
CA ARG A 221 -19.03 -8.37 -7.40
C ARG A 221 -19.75 -9.72 -7.31
N ARG A 222 -20.27 -10.28 -8.41
CA ARG A 222 -21.02 -11.55 -8.42
C ARG A 222 -20.36 -12.51 -9.37
N TYR A 223 -20.06 -13.72 -8.89
CA TYR A 223 -19.22 -14.69 -9.58
C TYR A 223 -19.96 -15.99 -9.83
N TYR A 224 -19.71 -16.63 -10.96
CA TYR A 224 -20.25 -17.93 -11.34
C TYR A 224 -19.28 -18.70 -12.23
N PHE A 225 -19.35 -20.02 -12.17
CA PHE A 225 -18.58 -20.90 -13.05
C PHE A 225 -19.42 -21.35 -14.24
N THR A 226 -18.80 -21.38 -15.40
CA THR A 226 -19.34 -22.04 -16.59
C THR A 226 -18.80 -23.46 -16.72
N PRO A 227 -19.42 -24.33 -17.57
CA PRO A 227 -19.00 -25.73 -17.72
C PRO A 227 -17.55 -25.94 -18.15
N ASP A 228 -16.92 -24.95 -18.78
CA ASP A 228 -15.50 -24.93 -19.15
C ASP A 228 -14.57 -24.59 -17.98
N SER A 229 -15.10 -24.46 -16.77
CA SER A 229 -14.38 -24.11 -15.54
C SER A 229 -13.76 -22.69 -15.54
N VAL A 230 -14.24 -21.80 -16.40
CA VAL A 230 -13.90 -20.38 -16.35
C VAL A 230 -14.72 -19.69 -15.27
N LEU A 231 -14.08 -18.88 -14.46
CA LEU A 231 -14.77 -18.01 -13.50
C LEU A 231 -15.22 -16.74 -14.21
N HIS A 232 -16.52 -16.59 -14.33
CA HIS A 232 -17.17 -15.42 -14.88
C HIS A 232 -17.70 -14.50 -13.77
N SER A 233 -18.00 -13.25 -14.14
CA SER A 233 -18.63 -12.29 -13.23
C SER A 233 -19.64 -11.40 -13.94
N TRP A 234 -20.50 -10.78 -13.14
CA TRP A 234 -21.36 -9.70 -13.61
C TRP A 234 -20.61 -8.39 -13.46
N VAL A 235 -20.37 -7.74 -14.61
CA VAL A 235 -19.68 -6.46 -14.64
C VAL A 235 -20.56 -5.39 -14.02
N ASN A 236 -20.01 -4.60 -13.12
CA ASN A 236 -20.77 -3.60 -12.36
C ASN A 236 -21.08 -2.35 -13.20
N PHE A 237 -20.04 -1.79 -13.84
CA PHE A 237 -20.16 -0.56 -14.63
C PHE A 237 -20.23 -0.87 -16.13
N THR A 238 -20.94 -0.05 -16.89
CA THR A 238 -20.79 -0.04 -18.34
C THR A 238 -19.35 0.35 -18.74
N ASP A 239 -18.92 -0.03 -19.92
CA ASP A 239 -17.59 0.35 -20.43
C ASP A 239 -17.42 1.88 -20.44
N ALA A 240 -18.47 2.65 -20.70
CA ALA A 240 -18.44 4.12 -20.70
C ALA A 240 -18.22 4.70 -19.29
N GLU A 241 -18.85 4.15 -18.27
CA GLU A 241 -18.71 4.59 -16.88
C GLU A 241 -17.32 4.21 -16.34
N ALA A 242 -16.90 2.94 -16.50
CA ALA A 242 -15.58 2.49 -16.07
C ALA A 242 -14.46 3.31 -16.74
N LYS A 243 -14.62 3.59 -18.04
CA LYS A 243 -13.67 4.44 -18.76
C LYS A 243 -13.68 5.88 -18.25
N ALA A 244 -14.84 6.44 -17.90
CA ALA A 244 -14.93 7.79 -17.35
C ALA A 244 -14.26 7.91 -15.99
N ILE A 245 -14.36 6.89 -15.12
CA ILE A 245 -13.64 6.80 -13.86
C ILE A 245 -12.13 6.86 -14.12
N VAL A 246 -11.62 5.98 -14.98
CA VAL A 246 -10.17 5.83 -15.22
C VAL A 246 -9.59 7.05 -15.95
N ASP A 247 -10.26 7.54 -17.00
CA ASP A 247 -9.79 8.71 -17.77
C ASP A 247 -9.72 9.97 -16.88
N GLU A 248 -10.73 10.20 -16.03
CA GLU A 248 -10.73 11.34 -15.12
C GLU A 248 -9.66 11.21 -14.04
N THR A 249 -9.45 9.99 -13.54
CA THR A 249 -8.37 9.66 -12.60
C THR A 249 -7.01 10.00 -13.18
N HIS A 250 -6.72 9.54 -14.39
CA HIS A 250 -5.45 9.80 -15.07
C HIS A 250 -5.29 11.28 -15.43
N ARG A 251 -6.37 11.95 -15.85
CA ARG A 251 -6.38 13.39 -16.13
C ARG A 251 -5.97 14.22 -14.91
N LEU A 252 -6.32 13.76 -13.71
CA LEU A 252 -5.95 14.39 -12.44
C LEU A 252 -4.60 13.91 -11.88
N GLY A 253 -3.82 13.15 -12.67
CA GLY A 253 -2.50 12.65 -12.27
C GLY A 253 -2.54 11.60 -11.17
N ARG A 254 -3.65 10.85 -11.07
CA ARG A 254 -3.82 9.73 -10.13
C ARG A 254 -3.84 8.40 -10.88
N MET A 255 -3.77 7.30 -10.14
CA MET A 255 -3.85 5.94 -10.68
C MET A 255 -5.12 5.25 -10.21
N ALA A 256 -5.63 4.32 -11.05
CA ALA A 256 -6.86 3.58 -10.80
C ALA A 256 -6.55 2.11 -10.46
N ALA A 257 -7.21 1.61 -9.40
CA ALA A 257 -7.22 0.22 -8.98
C ALA A 257 -8.62 -0.37 -9.14
N ALA A 258 -8.73 -1.56 -9.68
CA ALA A 258 -10.01 -2.26 -9.84
C ALA A 258 -10.06 -3.55 -9.02
N HIS A 259 -11.05 -3.66 -8.11
CA HIS A 259 -11.49 -4.97 -7.66
C HIS A 259 -12.07 -5.72 -8.85
N ALA A 260 -11.49 -6.85 -9.21
CA ALA A 260 -11.94 -7.66 -10.34
C ALA A 260 -11.54 -9.12 -10.14
N ILE A 261 -12.51 -9.97 -9.85
CA ILE A 261 -12.29 -11.39 -9.52
C ILE A 261 -12.58 -12.28 -10.72
N GLY A 262 -13.72 -12.10 -11.38
CA GLY A 262 -14.09 -12.90 -12.55
C GLY A 262 -13.47 -12.39 -13.85
N SER A 263 -13.37 -13.27 -14.84
CA SER A 263 -12.73 -12.94 -16.13
C SER A 263 -13.37 -11.75 -16.84
N ASP A 264 -14.70 -11.56 -16.71
CA ASP A 264 -15.41 -10.46 -17.38
C ASP A 264 -15.12 -9.11 -16.70
N GLY A 265 -15.09 -9.07 -15.36
CA GLY A 265 -14.70 -7.89 -14.59
C GLY A 265 -13.26 -7.48 -14.83
N ILE A 266 -12.35 -8.45 -14.89
CA ILE A 266 -10.94 -8.21 -15.23
C ILE A 266 -10.83 -7.63 -16.66
N ALA A 267 -11.53 -8.24 -17.62
CA ALA A 267 -11.53 -7.75 -19.00
C ALA A 267 -12.09 -6.31 -19.12
N ALA A 268 -13.17 -5.99 -18.40
CA ALA A 268 -13.74 -4.65 -18.36
C ALA A 268 -12.78 -3.63 -17.75
N ALA A 269 -12.13 -3.97 -16.63
CA ALA A 269 -11.12 -3.13 -15.99
C ALA A 269 -9.93 -2.85 -16.90
N LEU A 270 -9.44 -3.88 -17.61
CA LEU A 270 -8.34 -3.72 -18.57
C LEU A 270 -8.74 -2.83 -19.77
N ARG A 271 -9.99 -2.96 -20.28
CA ARG A 271 -10.49 -2.05 -21.34
C ARG A 271 -10.62 -0.60 -20.86
N ALA A 272 -10.99 -0.40 -19.61
CA ALA A 272 -11.03 0.95 -19.01
C ALA A 272 -9.64 1.57 -18.87
N GLY A 273 -8.56 0.76 -18.75
CA GLY A 273 -7.18 1.23 -18.68
C GLY A 273 -6.64 1.37 -17.26
N VAL A 274 -7.07 0.53 -16.31
CA VAL A 274 -6.60 0.57 -14.91
C VAL A 274 -5.10 0.31 -14.79
N ASN A 275 -4.53 0.72 -13.66
CA ASN A 275 -3.12 0.53 -13.34
C ASN A 275 -2.87 -0.79 -12.57
N SER A 276 -3.85 -1.24 -11.79
CA SER A 276 -3.77 -2.53 -11.10
C SER A 276 -5.11 -3.27 -11.08
N ILE A 277 -5.01 -4.60 -11.09
CA ILE A 277 -6.08 -5.54 -10.81
C ILE A 277 -5.85 -6.07 -9.40
N GLU A 278 -6.87 -5.95 -8.57
CA GLU A 278 -6.90 -6.47 -7.21
C GLU A 278 -7.64 -7.82 -7.21
N HIS A 279 -7.14 -8.81 -6.47
CA HIS A 279 -7.58 -10.21 -6.42
C HIS A 279 -7.27 -10.95 -7.71
N GLY A 280 -8.10 -10.93 -8.74
CA GLY A 280 -7.77 -11.47 -10.05
C GLY A 280 -7.86 -12.99 -10.17
N ASP A 281 -8.65 -13.68 -9.32
CA ASP A 281 -8.74 -15.15 -9.26
C ASP A 281 -9.07 -15.79 -10.63
N GLY A 282 -9.91 -15.12 -11.42
CA GLY A 282 -10.34 -15.55 -12.76
C GLY A 282 -9.39 -15.20 -13.90
N LEU A 283 -8.13 -14.85 -13.63
CA LEU A 283 -7.16 -14.52 -14.67
C LEU A 283 -6.95 -15.68 -15.66
N THR A 284 -7.27 -15.42 -16.91
CA THR A 284 -6.97 -16.30 -18.05
C THR A 284 -5.65 -15.91 -18.71
N ASP A 285 -5.11 -16.79 -19.55
CA ASP A 285 -3.84 -16.52 -20.25
C ASP A 285 -3.91 -15.28 -21.14
N SER A 286 -5.04 -15.06 -21.81
CA SER A 286 -5.26 -13.86 -22.64
C SER A 286 -5.33 -12.56 -21.84
N LEU A 287 -5.91 -12.59 -20.63
CA LEU A 287 -5.95 -11.45 -19.71
C LEU A 287 -4.56 -11.15 -19.16
N MET A 288 -3.79 -12.19 -18.82
CA MET A 288 -2.38 -12.02 -18.40
C MET A 288 -1.54 -11.38 -19.51
N ASP A 289 -1.71 -11.83 -20.78
CA ASP A 289 -1.01 -11.23 -21.92
C ASP A 289 -1.41 -9.76 -22.11
N ALA A 290 -2.68 -9.43 -21.91
CA ALA A 290 -3.14 -8.04 -21.94
C ALA A 290 -2.55 -7.20 -20.80
N MET A 291 -2.42 -7.75 -19.59
CA MET A 291 -1.77 -7.07 -18.46
C MET A 291 -0.31 -6.78 -18.76
N VAL A 292 0.43 -7.75 -19.27
CA VAL A 292 1.84 -7.57 -19.66
C VAL A 292 1.98 -6.48 -20.73
N LYS A 293 1.15 -6.57 -21.79
CA LYS A 293 1.15 -5.59 -22.90
C LYS A 293 0.87 -4.15 -22.45
N ASN A 294 -0.07 -3.99 -21.53
CA ASN A 294 -0.54 -2.68 -21.05
C ASN A 294 0.16 -2.23 -19.76
N ASN A 295 1.15 -2.99 -19.27
CA ASN A 295 1.89 -2.69 -18.04
C ASN A 295 0.99 -2.57 -16.80
N VAL A 296 -0.05 -3.41 -16.69
CA VAL A 296 -0.96 -3.48 -15.55
C VAL A 296 -0.41 -4.42 -14.50
N TYR A 297 -0.43 -4.00 -13.24
CA TYR A 297 0.04 -4.81 -12.10
C TYR A 297 -1.07 -5.72 -11.58
N TRP A 298 -0.68 -6.82 -10.97
CA TRP A 298 -1.56 -7.73 -10.24
C TRP A 298 -1.25 -7.74 -8.75
N VAL A 299 -2.27 -7.52 -7.91
CA VAL A 299 -2.21 -7.59 -6.45
C VAL A 299 -3.15 -8.72 -6.00
N PRO A 300 -2.66 -9.95 -5.85
CA PRO A 300 -3.51 -11.14 -5.69
C PRO A 300 -4.22 -11.24 -4.33
N THR A 301 -3.63 -10.75 -3.24
CA THR A 301 -4.23 -10.79 -1.89
C THR A 301 -4.53 -12.21 -1.37
N VAL A 302 -3.56 -13.10 -1.52
CA VAL A 302 -3.71 -14.53 -1.21
C VAL A 302 -4.11 -14.77 0.24
N THR A 303 -3.58 -13.96 1.18
CA THR A 303 -3.83 -14.14 2.61
C THR A 303 -5.30 -14.03 2.95
N VAL A 304 -6.03 -13.03 2.43
CA VAL A 304 -7.47 -12.90 2.68
C VAL A 304 -8.25 -14.05 2.05
N GLY A 305 -7.91 -14.46 0.83
CA GLY A 305 -8.55 -15.61 0.17
C GLY A 305 -8.44 -16.89 1.00
N VAL A 306 -7.23 -17.19 1.50
CA VAL A 306 -7.00 -18.34 2.38
C VAL A 306 -7.72 -18.20 3.72
N HIS A 307 -7.76 -17.00 4.30
CA HIS A 307 -8.45 -16.74 5.57
C HIS A 307 -9.96 -16.98 5.46
N VAL A 308 -10.59 -16.52 4.37
CA VAL A 308 -12.04 -16.69 4.18
C VAL A 308 -12.43 -18.05 3.60
N MET A 309 -11.49 -18.84 3.10
CA MET A 309 -11.73 -20.16 2.49
C MET A 309 -12.60 -21.09 3.37
N PRO A 310 -12.46 -21.15 4.73
CA PRO A 310 -13.28 -21.98 5.60
C PRO A 310 -14.78 -21.63 5.59
N ARG A 311 -15.19 -20.48 5.08
CA ARG A 311 -16.62 -20.14 4.87
C ARG A 311 -17.31 -21.10 3.89
N GLY A 312 -16.54 -21.83 3.06
CA GLY A 312 -17.09 -22.69 2.02
C GLY A 312 -17.62 -21.91 0.83
N GLY A 313 -18.70 -22.43 0.20
CA GLY A 313 -19.26 -21.79 -0.98
C GLY A 313 -18.28 -21.73 -2.15
N VAL A 314 -18.09 -20.55 -2.75
CA VAL A 314 -17.20 -20.33 -3.88
C VAL A 314 -15.72 -20.21 -3.47
N TRP A 315 -15.40 -19.86 -2.22
CA TRP A 315 -14.06 -19.49 -1.76
C TRP A 315 -12.98 -20.56 -1.98
N PRO A 316 -13.22 -21.86 -1.66
CA PRO A 316 -12.22 -22.89 -1.94
C PRO A 316 -11.84 -22.99 -3.42
N ALA A 317 -12.81 -22.77 -4.32
CA ALA A 317 -12.58 -22.81 -5.74
C ALA A 317 -11.79 -21.56 -6.22
N LEU A 318 -12.06 -20.37 -5.67
CA LEU A 318 -11.33 -19.13 -5.95
C LEU A 318 -9.87 -19.28 -5.57
N VAL A 319 -9.55 -19.67 -4.34
CA VAL A 319 -8.16 -19.90 -3.88
C VAL A 319 -7.43 -20.93 -4.76
N ALA A 320 -8.13 -22.00 -5.18
CA ALA A 320 -7.52 -22.99 -6.08
C ALA A 320 -7.26 -22.43 -7.49
N LEU A 321 -8.12 -21.53 -7.99
CA LEU A 321 -7.92 -20.84 -9.28
C LEU A 321 -6.75 -19.88 -9.19
N GLU A 322 -6.74 -19.02 -8.20
CA GLU A 322 -5.68 -18.04 -7.97
C GLU A 322 -4.30 -18.71 -7.89
N ARG A 323 -4.18 -19.77 -7.09
CA ARG A 323 -2.95 -20.55 -7.00
C ARG A 323 -2.45 -21.06 -8.36
N ARG A 324 -3.37 -21.55 -9.22
CA ARG A 324 -3.03 -21.99 -10.59
C ARG A 324 -2.67 -20.80 -11.49
N ALA A 325 -3.38 -19.69 -11.37
CA ALA A 325 -3.14 -18.47 -12.13
C ALA A 325 -1.76 -17.88 -11.78
N PHE A 326 -1.39 -17.89 -10.49
CA PHE A 326 -0.16 -17.28 -9.98
C PHE A 326 1.10 -17.81 -10.70
N GLY A 327 1.27 -19.14 -10.78
CA GLY A 327 2.42 -19.73 -11.45
C GLY A 327 2.43 -19.44 -12.97
N ARG A 328 1.26 -19.31 -13.61
CA ARG A 328 1.18 -18.93 -15.05
C ARG A 328 1.53 -17.45 -15.22
N ALA A 329 0.97 -16.57 -14.42
CA ALA A 329 1.25 -15.13 -14.43
C ALA A 329 2.73 -14.83 -14.25
N LEU A 330 3.38 -15.52 -13.30
CA LEU A 330 4.81 -15.41 -13.04
C LEU A 330 5.64 -15.77 -14.30
N ARG A 331 5.32 -16.90 -14.97
CA ARG A 331 6.01 -17.30 -16.20
C ARG A 331 5.76 -16.38 -17.39
N LYS A 332 4.58 -15.74 -17.46
CA LYS A 332 4.25 -14.77 -18.51
C LYS A 332 4.86 -13.38 -18.26
N GLY A 333 5.42 -13.13 -17.06
CA GLY A 333 6.03 -11.86 -16.72
C GLY A 333 5.02 -10.79 -16.27
N VAL A 334 3.84 -11.21 -15.78
CA VAL A 334 2.91 -10.30 -15.10
C VAL A 334 3.61 -9.73 -13.87
N LYS A 335 3.52 -8.43 -13.66
CA LYS A 335 4.08 -7.76 -12.48
C LYS A 335 3.19 -8.02 -11.27
N ILE A 336 3.59 -8.97 -10.43
CA ILE A 336 2.88 -9.32 -9.20
C ILE A 336 3.42 -8.45 -8.06
N VAL A 337 2.52 -7.79 -7.34
CA VAL A 337 2.82 -6.91 -6.22
C VAL A 337 2.23 -7.49 -4.94
N MET A 338 2.99 -7.41 -3.86
CA MET A 338 2.54 -7.77 -2.52
C MET A 338 1.42 -6.85 -2.06
N GLY A 339 0.32 -7.47 -1.62
CA GLY A 339 -0.83 -6.82 -0.99
C GLY A 339 -1.70 -7.87 -0.32
N THR A 340 -2.14 -7.61 0.90
CA THR A 340 -2.72 -8.63 1.79
C THR A 340 -4.22 -8.62 1.87
N ASP A 341 -4.84 -7.46 1.61
CA ASP A 341 -6.25 -7.19 1.92
C ASP A 341 -6.54 -7.29 3.44
N VAL A 342 -5.54 -6.88 4.26
CA VAL A 342 -5.73 -6.79 5.71
C VAL A 342 -6.79 -5.74 6.04
N GLY A 343 -7.67 -6.09 6.94
CA GLY A 343 -8.96 -5.45 7.16
C GLY A 343 -10.09 -6.38 6.72
N GLY A 344 -9.94 -7.13 5.63
CA GLY A 344 -10.76 -8.31 5.31
C GLY A 344 -10.49 -9.50 6.22
N PHE A 345 -9.34 -9.51 6.90
CA PHE A 345 -9.06 -10.32 8.09
C PHE A 345 -8.55 -9.41 9.22
N PRO A 346 -8.69 -9.82 10.51
CA PRO A 346 -8.32 -8.96 11.62
C PRO A 346 -6.83 -8.61 11.65
N TRP A 347 -6.51 -7.34 11.84
CA TRP A 347 -5.15 -6.80 11.92
C TRP A 347 -4.27 -7.44 12.99
N THR A 348 -4.89 -8.00 14.04
CA THR A 348 -4.19 -8.57 15.19
C THR A 348 -3.98 -10.09 15.10
N GLU A 349 -4.54 -10.76 14.10
CA GLU A 349 -4.51 -12.22 14.01
C GLU A 349 -3.42 -12.74 13.08
N ILE A 350 -3.21 -12.08 11.93
CA ILE A 350 -2.27 -12.52 10.91
C ILE A 350 -1.32 -11.38 10.59
N ASN A 351 -0.01 -11.66 10.68
CA ASN A 351 1.02 -10.74 10.24
C ASN A 351 0.95 -10.57 8.70
N GLN A 352 0.90 -9.33 8.22
CA GLN A 352 0.85 -9.01 6.78
C GLN A 352 1.95 -9.74 5.97
N ALA A 353 3.15 -9.92 6.55
CA ALA A 353 4.25 -10.63 5.89
C ALA A 353 3.99 -12.13 5.65
N LYS A 354 2.86 -12.68 6.10
CA LYS A 354 2.39 -14.03 5.72
C LYS A 354 2.16 -14.14 4.21
N GLU A 355 1.81 -13.06 3.55
CA GLU A 355 1.61 -13.01 2.10
C GLU A 355 2.87 -13.46 1.33
N PHE A 356 4.06 -13.08 1.77
CA PHE A 356 5.32 -13.52 1.15
C PHE A 356 5.52 -15.04 1.19
N GLU A 357 5.08 -15.69 2.27
CA GLU A 357 5.14 -17.13 2.40
C GLU A 357 4.25 -17.82 1.36
N TYR A 358 3.02 -17.31 1.15
CA TYR A 358 2.14 -17.82 0.10
C TYR A 358 2.71 -17.59 -1.30
N TYR A 359 3.33 -16.44 -1.58
CA TYR A 359 3.96 -16.18 -2.88
C TYR A 359 5.06 -17.19 -3.18
N VAL A 360 5.88 -17.54 -2.18
CA VAL A 360 6.89 -18.59 -2.34
C VAL A 360 6.25 -19.96 -2.54
N GLN A 361 5.20 -20.30 -1.78
CA GLN A 361 4.44 -21.54 -1.97
C GLN A 361 3.77 -21.62 -3.36
N TYR A 362 3.46 -20.48 -3.98
CA TYR A 362 2.84 -20.39 -5.31
C TYR A 362 3.86 -20.28 -6.46
N GLY A 363 5.16 -20.28 -6.15
CA GLY A 363 6.24 -20.46 -7.13
C GLY A 363 7.23 -19.32 -7.30
N MET A 364 7.13 -18.24 -6.52
CA MET A 364 8.20 -17.23 -6.46
C MET A 364 9.44 -17.79 -5.73
N THR A 365 10.61 -17.32 -6.11
CA THR A 365 11.77 -17.42 -5.21
C THR A 365 11.60 -16.45 -4.05
N PRO A 366 12.23 -16.69 -2.87
CA PRO A 366 12.18 -15.75 -1.78
C PRO A 366 12.58 -14.32 -2.16
N MET A 367 13.59 -14.17 -3.03
CA MET A 367 14.01 -12.86 -3.52
C MET A 367 12.93 -12.18 -4.37
N GLN A 368 12.25 -12.90 -5.25
CA GLN A 368 11.12 -12.35 -6.02
C GLN A 368 9.97 -11.92 -5.09
N ALA A 369 9.68 -12.71 -4.06
CA ALA A 369 8.68 -12.35 -3.07
C ALA A 369 9.08 -11.06 -2.32
N ILE A 370 10.33 -10.93 -1.85
CA ILE A 370 10.83 -9.70 -1.24
C ILE A 370 10.70 -8.50 -2.20
N GLN A 371 11.08 -8.69 -3.47
CA GLN A 371 10.99 -7.62 -4.48
C GLN A 371 9.55 -7.21 -4.76
N SER A 372 8.57 -8.13 -4.70
CA SER A 372 7.15 -7.82 -4.88
C SER A 372 6.60 -6.84 -3.83
N GLY A 373 7.12 -6.88 -2.60
CA GLY A 373 6.76 -5.97 -1.49
C GLY A 373 7.80 -4.88 -1.23
N THR A 374 8.74 -4.65 -2.14
CA THR A 374 9.73 -3.58 -2.06
C THR A 374 9.81 -2.82 -3.38
N SER A 375 10.76 -3.13 -4.27
CA SER A 375 10.98 -2.35 -5.50
C SER A 375 9.81 -2.41 -6.49
N VAL A 376 9.15 -3.57 -6.63
CA VAL A 376 8.00 -3.70 -7.55
C VAL A 376 6.79 -2.94 -7.00
N ALA A 377 6.55 -3.02 -5.68
CA ALA A 377 5.48 -2.24 -5.04
C ALA A 377 5.76 -0.72 -5.11
N ALA A 378 7.01 -0.29 -4.92
CA ALA A 378 7.39 1.11 -5.08
C ALA A 378 7.12 1.61 -6.51
N ALA A 379 7.37 0.77 -7.53
CA ALA A 379 7.08 1.10 -8.92
C ALA A 379 5.57 1.20 -9.19
N LEU A 380 4.74 0.30 -8.62
CA LEU A 380 3.28 0.43 -8.66
C LEU A 380 2.82 1.78 -8.10
N LEU A 381 3.42 2.21 -6.97
CA LEU A 381 3.07 3.47 -6.31
C LEU A 381 3.72 4.70 -6.98
N SER A 382 4.49 4.56 -8.06
CA SER A 382 5.33 5.61 -8.67
C SER A 382 6.27 6.27 -7.67
N GLN A 383 6.83 5.47 -6.75
CA GLN A 383 7.73 5.90 -5.68
C GLN A 383 9.12 5.25 -5.76
N GLU A 384 9.52 4.70 -6.88
CA GLU A 384 10.81 4.02 -7.07
C GLU A 384 12.03 4.94 -6.88
N GLN A 385 11.82 6.26 -6.93
CA GLN A 385 12.83 7.27 -6.63
C GLN A 385 12.90 7.63 -5.13
N ASN A 386 11.98 7.11 -4.32
CA ASN A 386 11.87 7.41 -2.89
C ASN A 386 11.89 6.16 -2.01
N LEU A 387 11.30 5.04 -2.47
CA LEU A 387 11.00 3.84 -1.67
C LEU A 387 11.47 2.55 -2.37
N GLY A 388 11.38 1.45 -1.65
CA GLY A 388 11.50 0.08 -2.17
C GLY A 388 12.93 -0.40 -2.37
N ALA A 389 13.95 0.39 -1.99
CA ALA A 389 15.35 -0.04 -2.04
C ALA A 389 16.20 0.66 -0.97
N ILE A 390 17.34 0.05 -0.66
CA ILE A 390 18.41 0.70 0.12
C ILE A 390 19.45 1.23 -0.85
N ALA A 391 19.32 2.51 -1.20
CA ALA A 391 20.22 3.20 -2.13
C ALA A 391 20.34 4.69 -1.77
N PRO A 392 21.46 5.35 -2.10
CA PRO A 392 21.64 6.77 -1.87
C PRO A 392 20.52 7.61 -2.50
N GLY A 393 20.01 8.58 -1.77
CA GLY A 393 18.95 9.49 -2.17
C GLY A 393 17.53 9.02 -1.79
N LEU A 394 17.28 7.72 -1.54
CA LEU A 394 15.98 7.20 -1.13
C LEU A 394 15.73 7.50 0.36
N PHE A 395 14.45 7.45 0.77
CA PHE A 395 14.14 7.53 2.19
C PHE A 395 14.81 6.40 2.98
N ALA A 396 15.24 6.72 4.19
CA ALA A 396 15.77 5.76 5.13
C ALA A 396 14.62 4.96 5.78
N ASP A 397 13.91 4.20 4.95
CA ASP A 397 12.87 3.25 5.32
C ASP A 397 13.53 1.87 5.29
N ILE A 398 13.91 1.37 6.47
CA ILE A 398 14.83 0.24 6.64
C ILE A 398 14.29 -0.69 7.72
N ILE A 399 14.30 -2.00 7.44
CA ILE A 399 14.00 -3.02 8.43
C ILE A 399 15.17 -4.00 8.61
N ALA A 400 15.15 -4.78 9.69
CA ALA A 400 16.05 -5.90 9.85
C ALA A 400 15.36 -7.10 10.50
N VAL A 401 15.79 -8.29 10.06
CA VAL A 401 15.38 -9.61 10.60
C VAL A 401 16.57 -10.39 11.10
N GLY A 402 16.33 -11.35 12.02
CA GLY A 402 17.40 -12.13 12.64
C GLY A 402 18.07 -13.13 11.68
N GLY A 403 17.28 -13.75 10.81
CA GLY A 403 17.74 -14.79 9.88
C GLY A 403 18.04 -14.28 8.47
N ASP A 404 17.99 -15.18 7.51
CA ASP A 404 18.20 -14.91 6.08
C ASP A 404 16.89 -15.10 5.30
N PRO A 405 16.15 -14.04 4.99
CA PRO A 405 14.85 -14.13 4.33
C PRO A 405 14.94 -14.58 2.86
N THR A 406 16.15 -14.64 2.29
CA THR A 406 16.38 -15.19 0.95
C THR A 406 16.44 -16.72 0.95
N ARG A 407 16.54 -17.33 2.13
CA ARG A 407 16.47 -18.79 2.35
C ARG A 407 15.17 -19.20 3.01
N ASP A 408 14.71 -18.41 3.99
CA ASP A 408 13.45 -18.60 4.70
C ASP A 408 12.70 -17.28 4.75
N VAL A 409 11.76 -17.11 3.82
CA VAL A 409 10.98 -15.87 3.68
C VAL A 409 10.12 -15.58 4.92
N THR A 410 9.83 -16.60 5.75
CA THR A 410 9.07 -16.44 7.01
C THR A 410 9.79 -15.57 8.04
N GLU A 411 11.10 -15.31 7.87
CA GLU A 411 11.83 -14.35 8.69
C GLU A 411 11.21 -12.95 8.62
N LEU A 412 10.57 -12.58 7.52
CA LEU A 412 9.86 -11.30 7.38
C LEU A 412 8.68 -11.16 8.35
N GLN A 413 8.16 -12.26 8.90
CA GLN A 413 7.11 -12.21 9.93
C GLN A 413 7.68 -11.93 11.34
N ARG A 414 9.00 -11.79 11.48
CA ARG A 414 9.72 -11.61 12.76
C ARG A 414 10.70 -10.44 12.71
N VAL A 415 10.21 -9.29 12.20
CA VAL A 415 11.00 -8.07 12.12
C VAL A 415 11.49 -7.65 13.51
N LYS A 416 12.75 -7.26 13.62
CA LYS A 416 13.41 -6.85 14.87
C LYS A 416 13.82 -5.39 14.91
N PHE A 417 13.91 -4.76 13.75
CA PHE A 417 14.27 -3.36 13.63
C PHE A 417 13.41 -2.70 12.56
N VAL A 418 12.91 -1.50 12.84
CA VAL A 418 12.14 -0.67 11.90
C VAL A 418 12.61 0.77 12.01
N MET A 419 13.04 1.31 10.89
CA MET A 419 13.30 2.74 10.69
C MET A 419 12.43 3.24 9.53
N LYS A 420 11.76 4.38 9.73
CA LYS A 420 11.01 5.09 8.67
C LYS A 420 11.45 6.54 8.65
N GLY A 421 11.91 7.03 7.50
CA GLY A 421 12.43 8.40 7.36
C GLY A 421 13.53 8.74 8.36
N GLY A 422 14.45 7.80 8.64
CA GLY A 422 15.55 7.99 9.58
C GLY A 422 15.17 7.89 11.07
N ALA A 423 13.88 7.88 11.41
CA ALA A 423 13.39 7.68 12.77
C ALA A 423 13.22 6.18 13.09
N VAL A 424 13.71 5.74 14.24
CA VAL A 424 13.61 4.35 14.71
C VAL A 424 12.30 4.15 15.47
N TYR A 425 11.51 3.16 15.06
CA TYR A 425 10.22 2.79 15.67
C TYR A 425 10.28 1.47 16.42
N LEU A 426 11.16 0.54 15.98
CA LEU A 426 11.45 -0.71 16.65
C LEU A 426 12.95 -0.92 16.67
N SER A 427 13.51 -1.37 17.79
CA SER A 427 14.92 -1.75 17.92
C SER A 427 15.07 -3.07 18.66
N PRO A 428 16.11 -3.90 18.34
CA PRO A 428 16.37 -5.18 19.01
C PRO A 428 16.56 -5.06 20.50
#